data_a0ed5461f216b1abd1c33288bc43455c
#
_entry.id   a0ed5461f216b1abd1c33288bc43455c
#
_cell.length_a   1.000
_cell.length_b   1.000
_cell.length_c   1.000
_cell.angle_alpha   90.00
_cell.angle_beta   90.00
_cell.angle_gamma   90.00
#
_symmetry.space_group_name_H-M   'P 1'
#
loop_
_entity.id
_entity.type
_entity.pdbx_description
1 polymer ?
#
loop_
_entity_poly.entity_id
_entity_poly.type
_entity_poly.pdbx_seq_one_letter_code
_entity_poly.pdbx_strand_id
1 'polypeptide(L)'
;MYASTGLRKMELLSLRKEDVDWGKRMIIPKNHDGETKRSWVAFFNQEAEAALKEYLATRKDGNPRLFRISPQNFIGVWKYASRESGAQITPQVLREWFCDEMGRLGVPDRYVDAFCGRVPNSVLAKRYSDLAPEKLLEIYEKTNVRVLNELEVH
;
A
#
# COMPACT_ATOMS: atom_id res chain seq x y z
N MET A 1 -5.36 2.01 -2.45
CA MET A 1 -4.37 1.28 -1.60
C MET A 1 -3.10 0.90 -2.38
N TYR A 2 -3.11 0.06 -3.44
CA TYR A 2 -1.87 -0.36 -4.12
C TYR A 2 -0.97 0.79 -4.55
N ALA A 3 -1.53 1.78 -5.23
CA ALA A 3 -0.80 2.95 -5.71
C ALA A 3 -0.27 3.87 -4.59
N SER A 4 -0.79 3.78 -3.37
CA SER A 4 -0.33 4.60 -2.25
C SER A 4 0.62 3.87 -1.30
N THR A 5 0.64 2.53 -1.30
CA THR A 5 1.39 1.74 -0.32
C THR A 5 2.58 1.01 -0.90
N GLY A 6 2.58 0.72 -2.19
CA GLY A 6 3.57 -0.15 -2.83
C GLY A 6 3.52 -1.61 -2.36
N LEU A 7 2.48 -2.06 -1.64
CA LEU A 7 2.35 -3.44 -1.18
C LEU A 7 2.19 -4.43 -2.33
N ARG A 8 2.66 -5.67 -2.11
CA ARG A 8 2.41 -6.78 -3.04
C ARG A 8 0.96 -7.22 -2.97
N LYS A 9 0.49 -7.86 -4.08
CA LYS A 9 -0.89 -8.36 -4.19
C LYS A 9 -1.33 -9.15 -2.96
N MET A 10 -0.58 -10.17 -2.59
CA MET A 10 -0.97 -11.05 -1.49
C MET A 10 -0.78 -10.39 -0.12
N GLU A 11 0.21 -9.53 0.04
CA GLU A 11 0.37 -8.75 1.26
C GLU A 11 -0.89 -7.92 1.55
N LEU A 12 -1.41 -7.19 0.56
CA LEU A 12 -2.63 -6.40 0.74
C LEU A 12 -3.85 -7.29 1.05
N LEU A 13 -4.01 -8.41 0.35
CA LEU A 13 -5.15 -9.30 0.54
C LEU A 13 -5.11 -10.05 1.88
N SER A 14 -3.94 -10.26 2.47
CA SER A 14 -3.77 -10.90 3.77
C SER A 14 -3.96 -9.95 4.96
N LEU A 15 -3.99 -8.63 4.73
CA LEU A 15 -4.13 -7.65 5.80
C LEU A 15 -5.42 -7.84 6.61
N ARG A 16 -5.28 -7.61 7.91
CA ARG A 16 -6.40 -7.53 8.85
C ARG A 16 -6.62 -6.09 9.30
N LYS A 17 -7.80 -5.81 9.82
CA LYS A 17 -8.14 -4.48 10.36
C LYS A 17 -7.18 -4.04 11.47
N GLU A 18 -6.69 -4.99 12.26
CA GLU A 18 -5.73 -4.78 13.35
C GLU A 18 -4.30 -4.44 12.91
N ASP A 19 -3.98 -4.62 11.62
CA ASP A 19 -2.67 -4.26 11.06
C ASP A 19 -2.58 -2.76 10.73
N VAL A 20 -3.69 -2.03 10.80
CA VAL A 20 -3.80 -0.62 10.42
C VAL A 20 -3.74 0.29 11.64
N ASP A 21 -2.71 1.12 11.69
CA ASP A 21 -2.64 2.27 12.59
C ASP A 21 -3.25 3.48 11.86
N TRP A 22 -4.48 3.81 12.21
CA TRP A 22 -5.21 4.92 11.60
C TRP A 22 -4.63 6.29 11.94
N GLY A 23 -4.06 6.43 13.13
CA GLY A 23 -3.47 7.69 13.60
C GLY A 23 -2.24 8.09 12.79
N LYS A 24 -1.45 7.10 12.39
CA LYS A 24 -0.23 7.28 11.60
C LYS A 24 -0.43 6.98 10.10
N ARG A 25 -1.61 6.56 9.66
CA ARG A 25 -1.85 6.02 8.31
C ARG A 25 -0.80 4.98 7.92
N MET A 26 -0.52 4.08 8.84
CA MET A 26 0.54 3.09 8.73
C MET A 26 -0.03 1.68 8.78
N ILE A 27 0.58 0.78 8.05
CA ILE A 27 0.27 -0.65 8.03
C ILE A 27 1.52 -1.40 8.45
N ILE A 28 1.38 -2.26 9.45
CA ILE A 28 2.43 -3.21 9.85
C ILE A 28 1.93 -4.61 9.50
N PRO A 29 2.31 -5.16 8.32
CA PRO A 29 1.83 -6.46 7.89
C PRO A 29 2.30 -7.54 8.88
N LYS A 30 1.35 -8.16 9.58
CA LYS A 30 1.62 -9.30 10.44
C LYS A 30 1.54 -10.58 9.63
N ASN A 31 2.31 -11.60 10.02
CA ASN A 31 2.26 -12.89 9.35
C ASN A 31 1.07 -13.70 9.86
N HIS A 32 -0.10 -13.46 9.29
CA HIS A 32 -1.32 -14.17 9.66
C HIS A 32 -1.44 -15.55 8.99
N ASP A 33 -0.89 -15.71 7.80
CA ASP A 33 -1.09 -16.89 6.94
C ASP A 33 0.24 -17.61 6.58
N GLY A 34 1.33 -17.37 7.34
CA GLY A 34 2.61 -18.06 7.17
C GLY A 34 3.47 -17.61 5.98
N GLU A 35 3.18 -16.47 5.38
CA GLU A 35 3.95 -15.95 4.23
C GLU A 35 5.37 -15.51 4.62
N THR A 36 6.34 -15.87 3.79
CA THR A 36 7.77 -15.61 4.04
C THR A 36 8.26 -14.24 3.57
N LYS A 37 7.58 -13.64 2.59
CA LYS A 37 7.93 -12.34 2.01
C LYS A 37 6.88 -11.30 2.37
N ARG A 38 7.24 -10.35 3.21
CA ARG A 38 6.37 -9.25 3.65
C ARG A 38 7.12 -7.94 3.70
N SER A 39 6.40 -6.86 3.51
CA SER A 39 6.91 -5.51 3.72
C SER A 39 7.14 -5.26 5.21
N TRP A 40 8.14 -4.47 5.52
CA TRP A 40 8.47 -4.04 6.88
C TRP A 40 7.35 -3.20 7.48
N VAL A 41 7.03 -2.13 6.78
CA VAL A 41 5.95 -1.19 7.09
C VAL A 41 5.50 -0.56 5.78
N ALA A 42 4.22 -0.25 5.68
CA ALA A 42 3.68 0.50 4.55
C ALA A 42 2.86 1.68 5.06
N PHE A 43 2.73 2.70 4.22
CA PHE A 43 1.96 3.91 4.54
C PHE A 43 0.92 4.14 3.47
N PHE A 44 -0.15 4.83 3.81
CA PHE A 44 -1.18 5.22 2.86
C PHE A 44 -1.54 6.70 3.05
N ASN A 45 -1.92 7.33 1.95
CA ASN A 45 -2.25 8.75 1.93
C ASN A 45 -3.70 9.01 2.36
N GLN A 46 -4.08 10.28 2.43
CA GLN A 46 -5.44 10.69 2.84
C GLN A 46 -6.53 10.19 1.87
N GLU A 47 -6.23 10.13 0.57
CA GLU A 47 -7.16 9.60 -0.44
C GLU A 47 -7.48 8.13 -0.18
N ALA A 48 -6.45 7.33 0.09
CA ALA A 48 -6.60 5.92 0.41
C ALA A 48 -7.29 5.71 1.75
N GLU A 49 -7.04 6.58 2.74
CA GLU A 49 -7.74 6.58 4.03
C GLU A 49 -9.23 6.80 3.85
N ALA A 50 -9.61 7.83 3.11
CA ALA A 50 -11.01 8.16 2.85
C ALA A 50 -11.74 7.00 2.15
N ALA A 51 -11.16 6.48 1.07
CA ALA A 51 -11.73 5.35 0.33
C ALA A 51 -11.83 4.07 1.19
N LEU A 52 -10.84 3.82 2.04
CA LEU A 52 -10.85 2.65 2.92
C LEU A 52 -11.90 2.78 4.03
N LYS A 53 -12.07 3.96 4.62
CA LYS A 53 -13.12 4.23 5.61
C LYS A 53 -14.51 4.07 5.00
N GLU A 54 -14.74 4.60 3.80
CA GLU A 54 -15.98 4.44 3.06
C GLU A 54 -16.27 2.95 2.80
N TYR A 55 -15.31 2.22 2.26
CA TYR A 55 -15.44 0.78 2.05
C TYR A 55 -15.79 0.02 3.34
N LEU A 56 -15.11 0.30 4.44
CA LEU A 56 -15.36 -0.37 5.71
C LEU A 56 -16.72 -0.02 6.30
N ALA A 57 -17.22 1.21 6.08
CA ALA A 57 -18.55 1.63 6.53
C ALA A 57 -19.68 0.85 5.83
N THR A 58 -19.48 0.40 4.60
CA THR A 58 -20.45 -0.44 3.88
C THR A 58 -20.50 -1.88 4.38
N ARG A 59 -19.52 -2.31 5.16
CA ARG A 59 -19.39 -3.69 5.64
C ARG A 59 -20.15 -3.90 6.94
N LYS A 60 -21.01 -4.92 6.94
CA LYS A 60 -21.80 -5.34 8.12
C LYS A 60 -21.35 -6.71 8.67
N ASP A 61 -20.22 -7.21 8.17
CA ASP A 61 -19.66 -8.51 8.59
C ASP A 61 -18.65 -8.38 9.73
N GLY A 62 -18.52 -9.42 10.53
CA GLY A 62 -17.49 -9.51 11.59
C GLY A 62 -16.12 -9.99 11.09
N ASN A 63 -15.87 -10.05 9.79
CA ASN A 63 -14.64 -10.60 9.23
C ASN A 63 -13.44 -9.70 9.60
N PRO A 64 -12.36 -10.25 10.19
CA PRO A 64 -11.19 -9.49 10.58
C PRO A 64 -10.35 -9.02 9.40
N ARG A 65 -10.47 -9.63 8.20
CA ARG A 65 -9.72 -9.19 7.01
C ARG A 65 -10.08 -7.77 6.61
N LEU A 66 -9.06 -7.01 6.23
CA LEU A 66 -9.24 -5.64 5.77
C LEU A 66 -10.06 -5.62 4.46
N PHE A 67 -9.73 -6.50 3.52
CA PHE A 67 -10.46 -6.67 2.27
C PHE A 67 -11.14 -8.04 2.21
N ARG A 68 -12.45 -8.02 1.93
CA ARG A 68 -13.24 -9.25 1.75
C ARG A 68 -13.38 -9.55 0.26
N ILE A 69 -12.33 -10.05 -0.33
CA ILE A 69 -12.33 -10.41 -1.74
C ILE A 69 -11.56 -11.72 -1.93
N SER A 70 -12.14 -12.65 -2.68
CA SER A 70 -11.42 -13.87 -3.06
C SER A 70 -10.36 -13.55 -4.14
N PRO A 71 -9.29 -14.34 -4.24
CA PRO A 71 -8.30 -14.17 -5.31
C PRO A 71 -8.90 -14.20 -6.71
N GLN A 72 -9.97 -14.99 -6.92
CA GLN A 72 -10.67 -15.11 -8.19
C GLN A 72 -11.45 -13.82 -8.53
N ASN A 73 -12.23 -13.32 -7.58
CA ASN A 73 -12.99 -12.08 -7.74
C ASN A 73 -12.05 -10.88 -7.90
N PHE A 74 -10.90 -10.91 -7.24
CA PHE A 74 -9.87 -9.90 -7.36
C PHE A 74 -9.36 -9.76 -8.81
N ILE A 75 -9.13 -10.87 -9.50
CA ILE A 75 -8.75 -10.84 -10.93
C ILE A 75 -9.85 -10.19 -11.77
N GLY A 76 -11.12 -10.50 -11.49
CA GLY A 76 -12.28 -9.91 -12.18
C GLY A 76 -12.32 -8.38 -12.06
N VAL A 77 -12.06 -7.85 -10.86
CA VAL A 77 -12.03 -6.39 -10.62
C VAL A 77 -10.99 -5.70 -11.51
N TRP A 78 -9.79 -6.26 -11.61
CA TRP A 78 -8.73 -5.65 -12.42
C TRP A 78 -8.97 -5.75 -13.91
N LYS A 79 -9.55 -6.86 -14.38
CA LYS A 79 -9.98 -6.98 -15.77
C LYS A 79 -11.07 -5.95 -16.11
N TYR A 80 -12.02 -5.77 -15.21
CA TYR A 80 -13.06 -4.75 -15.37
C TYR A 80 -12.45 -3.34 -15.43
N ALA A 81 -11.62 -2.97 -14.43
CA ALA A 81 -10.98 -1.66 -14.37
C ALA A 81 -10.13 -1.36 -15.62
N SER A 82 -9.37 -2.34 -16.11
CA SER A 82 -8.57 -2.18 -17.33
C SER A 82 -9.43 -1.97 -18.57
N ARG A 83 -10.55 -2.68 -18.67
CA ARG A 83 -11.48 -2.51 -19.80
C ARG A 83 -12.14 -1.14 -19.78
N GLU A 84 -12.65 -0.70 -18.63
CA GLU A 84 -13.36 0.57 -18.52
C GLU A 84 -12.43 1.79 -18.71
N SER A 85 -11.19 1.69 -18.26
CA SER A 85 -10.21 2.78 -18.38
C SER A 85 -9.49 2.82 -19.74
N GLY A 86 -9.54 1.74 -20.50
CA GLY A 86 -8.72 1.57 -21.73
C GLY A 86 -7.22 1.43 -21.46
N ALA A 87 -6.80 1.32 -20.18
CA ALA A 87 -5.41 1.17 -19.77
C ALA A 87 -5.21 -0.17 -19.04
N GLN A 88 -4.01 -0.75 -19.14
CA GLN A 88 -3.68 -1.95 -18.40
C GLN A 88 -3.46 -1.61 -16.91
N ILE A 89 -4.48 -1.81 -16.08
CA ILE A 89 -4.42 -1.58 -14.65
C ILE A 89 -4.33 -2.92 -13.92
N THR A 90 -3.23 -3.14 -13.22
CA THR A 90 -3.01 -4.32 -12.36
C THR A 90 -2.35 -3.92 -11.04
N PRO A 91 -2.39 -4.75 -10.00
CA PRO A 91 -1.65 -4.48 -8.77
C PRO A 91 -0.16 -4.25 -8.99
N GLN A 92 0.43 -4.99 -9.93
CA GLN A 92 1.85 -4.86 -10.25
C GLN A 92 2.14 -3.51 -10.90
N VAL A 93 1.34 -3.10 -11.88
CA VAL A 93 1.48 -1.79 -12.55
C VAL A 93 1.33 -0.65 -11.55
N LEU A 94 0.37 -0.73 -10.63
CA LEU A 94 0.19 0.31 -9.60
C LEU A 94 1.35 0.35 -8.60
N ARG A 95 1.95 -0.79 -8.29
CA ARG A 95 3.13 -0.85 -7.44
C ARG A 95 4.37 -0.28 -8.14
N GLU A 96 4.55 -0.57 -9.44
CA GLU A 96 5.61 0.02 -10.27
C GLU A 96 5.44 1.53 -10.34
N TRP A 97 4.22 1.99 -10.63
CA TRP A 97 3.89 3.41 -10.60
C TRP A 97 4.26 4.07 -9.25
N PHE A 98 3.95 3.41 -8.12
CA PHE A 98 4.32 3.93 -6.80
C PHE A 98 5.83 4.09 -6.65
N CYS A 99 6.62 3.11 -7.09
CA CYS A 99 8.08 3.20 -7.02
C CYS A 99 8.61 4.34 -7.89
N ASP A 100 8.12 4.45 -9.12
CA ASP A 100 8.53 5.49 -10.07
C ASP A 100 8.14 6.88 -9.55
N GLU A 101 6.92 7.02 -9.03
CA GLU A 101 6.43 8.28 -8.47
C GLU A 101 7.24 8.72 -7.25
N MET A 102 7.56 7.82 -6.33
CA MET A 102 8.43 8.10 -5.19
C MET A 102 9.82 8.58 -5.65
N GLY A 103 10.40 7.94 -6.65
CA GLY A 103 11.66 8.36 -7.26
C GLY A 103 11.53 9.75 -7.88
N ARG A 104 10.46 10.03 -8.63
CA ARG A 104 10.17 11.34 -9.22
C ARG A 104 10.02 12.44 -8.17
N LEU A 105 9.46 12.11 -7.00
CA LEU A 105 9.32 13.00 -5.85
C LEU A 105 10.62 13.15 -5.05
N GLY A 106 11.74 12.58 -5.52
CA GLY A 106 13.06 12.74 -4.93
C GLY A 106 13.37 11.82 -3.76
N VAL A 107 12.59 10.76 -3.56
CA VAL A 107 12.88 9.76 -2.51
C VAL A 107 14.04 8.88 -2.94
N PRO A 108 15.13 8.80 -2.16
CA PRO A 108 16.25 7.90 -2.47
C PRO A 108 15.81 6.42 -2.55
N ASP A 109 16.37 5.67 -3.50
CA ASP A 109 16.02 4.28 -3.81
C ASP A 109 15.98 3.37 -2.57
N ARG A 110 16.91 3.55 -1.62
CA ARG A 110 16.94 2.78 -0.37
C ARG A 110 15.64 2.86 0.44
N TYR A 111 14.96 4.00 0.40
CA TYR A 111 13.69 4.19 1.09
C TYR A 111 12.52 3.67 0.25
N VAL A 112 12.58 3.83 -1.06
CA VAL A 112 11.61 3.22 -1.98
C VAL A 112 11.64 1.69 -1.82
N ASP A 113 12.83 1.10 -1.74
CA ASP A 113 12.99 -0.33 -1.49
C ASP A 113 12.44 -0.76 -0.12
N ALA A 114 12.59 0.08 0.91
CA ALA A 114 12.00 -0.19 2.22
C ALA A 114 10.46 -0.18 2.16
N PHE A 115 9.86 0.83 1.52
CA PHE A 115 8.41 0.90 1.31
C PHE A 115 7.88 -0.30 0.53
N CYS A 116 8.61 -0.72 -0.49
CA CYS A 116 8.24 -1.86 -1.31
C CYS A 116 8.61 -3.24 -0.71
N GLY A 117 9.13 -3.29 0.52
CA GLY A 117 9.51 -4.54 1.17
C GLY A 117 10.57 -5.33 0.40
N ARG A 118 11.53 -4.62 -0.22
CA ARG A 118 12.66 -5.22 -0.94
C ARG A 118 13.90 -5.34 -0.07
N VAL A 119 13.93 -4.70 1.10
CA VAL A 119 15.08 -4.72 2.01
C VAL A 119 15.07 -6.02 2.81
N PRO A 120 16.17 -6.81 2.80
CA PRO A 120 16.28 -8.00 3.61
C PRO A 120 16.22 -7.71 5.12
N ASN A 121 15.62 -8.62 5.91
CA ASN A 121 15.50 -8.47 7.37
C ASN A 121 16.85 -8.25 8.06
N SER A 122 17.92 -8.86 7.56
CA SER A 122 19.28 -8.67 8.09
C SER A 122 19.78 -7.23 7.93
N VAL A 123 19.38 -6.56 6.84
CA VAL A 123 19.72 -5.15 6.59
C VAL A 123 18.83 -4.24 7.44
N LEU A 124 17.54 -4.55 7.59
CA LEU A 124 16.63 -3.83 8.48
C LEU A 124 17.15 -3.81 9.92
N ALA A 125 17.62 -4.96 10.42
CA ALA A 125 18.19 -5.06 11.76
C ALA A 125 19.47 -4.23 11.93
N LYS A 126 20.34 -4.16 10.90
CA LYS A 126 21.59 -3.39 10.94
C LYS A 126 21.39 -1.89 10.76
N ARG A 127 20.34 -1.48 10.08
CA ARG A 127 20.04 -0.07 9.75
C ARG A 127 18.73 0.40 10.38
N TYR A 128 18.43 -0.11 11.57
CA TYR A 128 17.15 0.17 12.23
C TYR A 128 16.90 1.67 12.40
N SER A 129 17.93 2.45 12.75
CA SER A 129 17.79 3.91 12.89
C SER A 129 17.39 4.64 11.59
N ASP A 130 17.90 4.16 10.45
CA ASP A 130 17.63 4.78 9.14
C ASP A 130 16.30 4.31 8.54
N LEU A 131 15.88 3.09 8.86
CA LEU A 131 14.71 2.42 8.31
C LEU A 131 13.62 2.17 9.36
N ALA A 132 13.71 2.86 10.51
CA ALA A 132 12.67 2.82 11.53
C ALA A 132 11.33 3.34 10.97
N PRO A 133 10.20 2.77 11.42
CA PRO A 133 8.88 3.18 10.94
C PRO A 133 8.63 4.69 11.03
N GLU A 134 9.09 5.33 12.09
CA GLU A 134 8.95 6.78 12.31
C GLU A 134 9.71 7.59 11.26
N LYS A 135 10.92 7.15 10.92
CA LYS A 135 11.73 7.82 9.89
C LYS A 135 11.14 7.63 8.51
N LEU A 136 10.66 6.43 8.22
CA LEU A 136 9.99 6.13 6.96
C LEU A 136 8.67 6.91 6.82
N LEU A 137 7.91 7.06 7.91
CA LEU A 137 6.70 7.88 7.94
C LEU A 137 7.00 9.33 7.60
N GLU A 138 8.03 9.92 8.23
CA GLU A 138 8.45 11.30 7.94
C GLU A 138 8.78 11.49 6.45
N ILE A 139 9.50 10.54 5.87
CA ILE A 139 9.85 10.58 4.44
C ILE A 139 8.60 10.46 3.57
N TYR A 140 7.72 9.51 3.88
CA TYR A 140 6.48 9.30 3.14
C TYR A 140 5.58 10.54 3.18
N GLU A 141 5.38 11.15 4.35
CA GLU A 141 4.53 12.33 4.49
C GLU A 141 5.08 13.55 3.73
N LYS A 142 6.41 13.72 3.72
CA LYS A 142 7.06 14.79 2.94
C LYS A 142 6.85 14.67 1.42
N THR A 143 6.67 13.46 0.90
CA THR A 143 6.43 13.28 -0.54
C THR A 143 5.06 13.79 -0.96
N ASN A 144 4.09 13.78 -0.04
CA ASN A 144 2.70 14.13 -0.34
C ASN A 144 2.18 13.43 -1.60
N VAL A 145 2.51 12.13 -1.75
CA VAL A 145 2.14 11.34 -2.93
C VAL A 145 0.63 11.38 -3.13
N ARG A 146 0.20 11.71 -4.35
CA ARG A 146 -1.21 11.74 -4.75
C ARG A 146 -1.44 10.74 -5.86
N VAL A 147 -2.49 9.98 -5.73
CA VAL A 147 -2.89 8.94 -6.70
C VAL A 147 -3.97 9.47 -7.64
N LEU A 148 -4.89 10.24 -7.08
CA LEU A 148 -5.97 10.88 -7.82
C LEU A 148 -5.56 12.33 -8.05
N ASN A 149 -5.37 12.71 -9.31
CA ASN A 149 -5.32 14.13 -9.62
C ASN A 149 -6.73 14.69 -9.37
N GLU A 150 -6.83 15.80 -8.65
CA GLU A 150 -8.05 16.60 -8.73
C GLU A 150 -8.23 16.92 -10.22
N LEU A 151 -9.24 16.33 -10.83
CA LEU A 151 -9.67 16.80 -12.15
C LEU A 151 -10.03 18.26 -11.94
N GLU A 152 -9.22 19.15 -12.48
CA GLU A 152 -9.60 20.55 -12.59
C GLU A 152 -10.88 20.56 -13.41
N VAL A 153 -12.00 20.71 -12.70
CA VAL A 153 -13.31 20.94 -13.32
C VAL A 153 -13.24 22.37 -13.83
N HIS A 154 -12.89 22.50 -15.10
CA HIS A 154 -13.04 23.74 -15.84
C HIS A 154 -14.49 23.93 -16.28
#